data_c72cb9b690aecdd8b894e293925dc2d0
#
_entry.id   c72cb9b690aecdd8b894e293925dc2d0
#
_cell.length_a   1.000
_cell.length_b   1.000
_cell.length_c   1.000
_cell.angle_alpha   90.00
_cell.angle_beta   90.00
_cell.angle_gamma   90.00
#
_symmetry.space_group_name_H-M   'P 1'
#
loop_
_entity.id
_entity.type
_entity.pdbx_description
1 polymer ?
#
loop_
_entity_poly.entity_id
_entity_poly.type
_entity_poly.pdbx_seq_one_letter_code
_entity_poly.pdbx_strand_id
1 'polypeptide(L)'
;MFFYQRFSNQSFEEEYTKCLDGQIDGVIIVPVDLETTRQFTNKLHERSIPFVLLDSYMPDLRPLSFFGQDSFCSGFFAARMLMLIANEDKQIMLMKQMKDGRVTSKQQANREVGFRHYMHDHFPSTEIVELQLPFNGTRAEYDAALKAFFEEHPQIHNGISLNSRAHIVGDWLLRNNRRDIQIMGYDM
;
A
#
# COMPACT_ATOMS: atom_id res chain seq x y z
N MET A 1 -8.29 -23.36 -7.39
CA MET A 1 -7.97 -22.00 -6.88
C MET A 1 -8.13 -22.03 -5.38
N PHE A 2 -7.15 -21.49 -4.65
CA PHE A 2 -7.12 -21.46 -3.20
C PHE A 2 -7.26 -20.01 -2.72
N PHE A 3 -8.13 -19.77 -1.76
CA PHE A 3 -8.39 -18.44 -1.22
C PHE A 3 -8.00 -18.38 0.24
N TYR A 4 -7.21 -17.41 0.62
CA TYR A 4 -6.82 -17.17 2.00
C TYR A 4 -7.30 -15.79 2.47
N GLN A 5 -7.42 -15.64 3.78
CA GLN A 5 -7.80 -14.37 4.38
C GLN A 5 -6.64 -13.37 4.28
N ARG A 6 -6.93 -12.21 3.72
CA ARG A 6 -5.94 -11.12 3.57
C ARG A 6 -5.29 -10.80 4.91
N PHE A 7 -3.96 -10.71 4.93
CA PHE A 7 -3.12 -10.45 6.12
C PHE A 7 -3.14 -11.54 7.20
N SER A 8 -3.57 -12.75 6.89
CA SER A 8 -3.50 -13.91 7.78
C SER A 8 -2.49 -14.92 7.24
N ASN A 9 -1.31 -14.98 7.87
CA ASN A 9 -0.28 -15.94 7.53
C ASN A 9 -0.78 -17.38 7.75
N GLN A 10 -1.49 -17.61 8.87
CA GLN A 10 -2.08 -18.91 9.16
C GLN A 10 -3.02 -19.36 8.05
N SER A 11 -3.94 -18.50 7.61
CA SER A 11 -4.87 -18.84 6.52
C SER A 11 -4.13 -19.14 5.21
N PHE A 12 -3.04 -18.40 4.92
CA PHE A 12 -2.19 -18.69 3.76
C PHE A 12 -1.49 -20.04 3.89
N GLU A 13 -0.96 -20.38 5.08
CA GLU A 13 -0.30 -21.66 5.34
C GLU A 13 -1.24 -22.86 5.20
N GLU A 14 -2.46 -22.75 5.68
CA GLU A 14 -3.51 -23.76 5.53
C GLU A 14 -3.81 -24.02 4.05
N GLU A 15 -3.95 -22.96 3.25
CA GLU A 15 -4.28 -23.07 1.83
C GLU A 15 -3.09 -23.57 0.99
N TYR A 16 -1.86 -23.12 1.24
CA TYR A 16 -0.73 -23.65 0.48
C TYR A 16 -0.43 -25.11 0.82
N THR A 17 -0.72 -25.56 2.05
CA THR A 17 -0.60 -26.97 2.41
C THR A 17 -1.55 -27.83 1.59
N LYS A 18 -2.82 -27.44 1.47
CA LYS A 18 -3.79 -28.10 0.60
C LYS A 18 -3.34 -28.09 -0.87
N CYS A 19 -2.76 -26.98 -1.31
CA CYS A 19 -2.20 -26.85 -2.67
C CYS A 19 -1.11 -27.90 -2.92
N LEU A 20 -0.18 -28.07 -1.96
CA LEU A 20 0.92 -29.03 -2.05
C LEU A 20 0.48 -30.49 -1.96
N ASP A 21 -0.67 -30.80 -1.38
CA ASP A 21 -1.22 -32.15 -1.31
C ASP A 21 -1.84 -32.60 -2.66
N GLY A 22 -2.07 -31.65 -3.56
CA GLY A 22 -2.58 -31.92 -4.91
C GLY A 22 -1.49 -32.19 -5.95
N GLN A 23 -1.92 -32.67 -7.13
CA GLN A 23 -1.06 -32.68 -8.32
C GLN A 23 -1.11 -31.29 -8.95
N ILE A 24 0.04 -30.60 -8.98
CA ILE A 24 0.18 -29.25 -9.53
C ILE A 24 1.42 -29.17 -10.41
N ASP A 25 1.28 -28.53 -11.58
CA ASP A 25 2.37 -28.31 -12.54
C ASP A 25 3.00 -26.92 -12.40
N GLY A 26 2.34 -26.02 -11.70
CA GLY A 26 2.82 -24.65 -11.46
C GLY A 26 1.88 -23.88 -10.57
N VAL A 27 2.34 -22.76 -9.99
CA VAL A 27 1.56 -21.93 -9.06
C VAL A 27 1.64 -20.46 -9.41
N ILE A 28 0.52 -19.77 -9.33
CA ILE A 28 0.45 -18.30 -9.29
C ILE A 28 0.20 -17.88 -7.86
N ILE A 29 1.10 -17.09 -7.29
CA ILE A 29 1.09 -16.71 -5.87
C ILE A 29 0.86 -15.21 -5.76
N VAL A 30 -0.17 -14.80 -5.02
CA VAL A 30 -0.24 -13.46 -4.42
C VAL A 30 0.42 -13.56 -3.05
N PRO A 31 1.60 -12.99 -2.84
CA PRO A 31 2.34 -13.22 -1.61
C PRO A 31 1.74 -12.45 -0.42
N VAL A 32 1.92 -12.99 0.79
CA VAL A 32 1.60 -12.31 2.05
C VAL A 32 2.81 -11.54 2.57
N ASP A 33 3.53 -12.05 3.54
CA ASP A 33 4.85 -11.54 3.95
C ASP A 33 5.97 -12.38 3.36
N LEU A 34 7.20 -11.87 3.48
CA LEU A 34 8.37 -12.51 2.87
C LEU A 34 8.67 -13.89 3.48
N GLU A 35 8.55 -14.02 4.80
CA GLU A 35 8.96 -15.25 5.50
C GLU A 35 7.98 -16.39 5.22
N THR A 36 6.69 -16.15 5.40
CA THR A 36 5.66 -17.17 5.14
C THR A 36 5.62 -17.58 3.67
N THR A 37 5.75 -16.59 2.76
CA THR A 37 5.82 -16.89 1.32
C THR A 37 7.08 -17.66 0.97
N ARG A 38 8.22 -17.38 1.62
CA ARG A 38 9.48 -18.12 1.41
C ARG A 38 9.35 -19.60 1.81
N GLN A 39 8.69 -19.88 2.91
CA GLN A 39 8.45 -21.27 3.35
C GLN A 39 7.67 -22.05 2.29
N PHE A 40 6.66 -21.46 1.71
CA PHE A 40 5.91 -22.08 0.61
C PHE A 40 6.77 -22.26 -0.64
N THR A 41 7.45 -21.21 -1.09
CA THR A 41 8.25 -21.25 -2.33
C THR A 41 9.45 -22.20 -2.20
N ASN A 42 10.04 -22.38 -1.01
CA ASN A 42 11.06 -23.40 -0.78
C ASN A 42 10.53 -24.81 -1.04
N LYS A 43 9.30 -25.12 -0.56
CA LYS A 43 8.67 -26.42 -0.83
C LYS A 43 8.36 -26.62 -2.32
N LEU A 44 8.03 -25.56 -3.05
CA LEU A 44 7.85 -25.60 -4.51
C LEU A 44 9.20 -25.88 -5.22
N HIS A 45 10.29 -25.23 -4.81
CA HIS A 45 11.62 -25.48 -5.35
C HIS A 45 12.09 -26.91 -5.10
N GLU A 46 11.90 -27.46 -3.89
CA GLU A 46 12.22 -28.85 -3.54
C GLU A 46 11.50 -29.86 -4.46
N ARG A 47 10.29 -29.53 -4.90
CA ARG A 47 9.47 -30.35 -5.81
C ARG A 47 9.66 -30.00 -7.29
N SER A 48 10.55 -29.05 -7.62
CA SER A 48 10.74 -28.52 -8.98
C SER A 48 9.45 -27.96 -9.62
N ILE A 49 8.55 -27.41 -8.80
CA ILE A 49 7.30 -26.81 -9.25
C ILE A 49 7.56 -25.33 -9.54
N PRO A 50 7.39 -24.86 -10.79
CA PRO A 50 7.57 -23.46 -11.14
C PRO A 50 6.47 -22.60 -10.54
N PHE A 51 6.82 -21.35 -10.19
CA PHE A 51 5.81 -20.38 -9.74
C PHE A 51 6.07 -18.97 -10.28
N VAL A 52 5.02 -18.18 -10.34
CA VAL A 52 5.06 -16.77 -10.65
C VAL A 52 4.44 -15.97 -9.50
N LEU A 53 4.91 -14.75 -9.30
CA LEU A 53 4.32 -13.82 -8.34
C LEU A 53 3.34 -12.88 -9.03
N LEU A 54 2.25 -12.57 -8.34
CA LEU A 54 1.24 -11.62 -8.76
C LEU A 54 1.10 -10.51 -7.71
N ASP A 55 0.94 -9.27 -8.18
CA ASP A 55 0.71 -8.06 -7.38
C ASP A 55 1.93 -7.56 -6.58
N SER A 56 2.59 -8.38 -5.78
CA SER A 56 3.75 -7.99 -4.96
C SER A 56 5.03 -8.70 -5.38
N TYR A 57 6.09 -7.93 -5.67
CA TYR A 57 7.39 -8.46 -6.10
C TYR A 57 8.30 -8.76 -4.92
N MET A 58 8.79 -9.99 -4.88
CA MET A 58 9.74 -10.49 -3.89
C MET A 58 10.91 -11.22 -4.59
N PRO A 59 11.95 -10.50 -5.03
CA PRO A 59 13.04 -11.07 -5.87
C PRO A 59 13.79 -12.21 -5.16
N ASP A 60 13.92 -12.12 -3.83
CA ASP A 60 14.62 -13.14 -3.01
C ASP A 60 14.00 -14.54 -3.10
N LEU A 61 12.75 -14.63 -3.55
CA LEU A 61 12.03 -15.90 -3.72
C LEU A 61 12.34 -16.58 -5.06
N ARG A 62 13.05 -15.91 -5.97
CA ARG A 62 13.44 -16.43 -7.30
C ARG A 62 12.23 -16.99 -8.10
N PRO A 63 11.16 -16.22 -8.30
CA PRO A 63 10.04 -16.63 -9.12
C PRO A 63 10.47 -16.76 -10.59
N LEU A 64 9.75 -17.58 -11.37
CA LEU A 64 9.93 -17.66 -12.82
C LEU A 64 9.61 -16.33 -13.51
N SER A 65 8.59 -15.62 -13.01
CA SER A 65 8.20 -14.29 -13.47
C SER A 65 7.38 -13.56 -12.40
N PHE A 66 7.16 -12.26 -12.63
CA PHE A 66 6.30 -11.42 -11.82
C PHE A 66 5.34 -10.64 -12.71
N PHE A 67 4.09 -10.56 -12.30
CA PHE A 67 3.06 -9.75 -12.92
C PHE A 67 2.49 -8.78 -11.90
N GLY A 68 2.73 -7.50 -12.10
CA GLY A 68 2.25 -6.46 -11.19
C GLY A 68 2.75 -5.09 -11.61
N GLN A 69 2.33 -4.09 -10.85
CA GLN A 69 2.71 -2.71 -11.07
C GLN A 69 4.11 -2.44 -10.51
N ASP A 70 4.91 -1.66 -11.23
CA ASP A 70 6.12 -1.04 -10.66
C ASP A 70 5.70 0.00 -9.62
N SER A 71 5.90 -0.34 -8.36
CA SER A 71 5.44 0.49 -7.25
C SER A 71 6.19 1.81 -7.15
N PHE A 72 7.49 1.85 -7.51
CA PHE A 72 8.26 3.10 -7.53
C PHE A 72 7.73 4.02 -8.63
N CYS A 73 7.64 3.53 -9.87
CA CYS A 73 7.11 4.31 -10.99
C CYS A 73 5.68 4.77 -10.73
N SER A 74 4.88 3.91 -10.10
CA SER A 74 3.51 4.23 -9.71
C SER A 74 3.44 5.38 -8.70
N GLY A 75 4.30 5.38 -7.68
CA GLY A 75 4.39 6.46 -6.70
C GLY A 75 4.88 7.77 -7.31
N PHE A 76 5.89 7.70 -8.18
CA PHE A 76 6.41 8.82 -8.94
C PHE A 76 5.32 9.47 -9.81
N PHE A 77 4.58 8.65 -10.54
CA PHE A 77 3.46 9.12 -11.35
C PHE A 77 2.32 9.70 -10.51
N ALA A 78 2.03 9.11 -9.36
CA ALA A 78 1.00 9.61 -8.45
C ALA A 78 1.33 11.00 -7.90
N ALA A 79 2.60 11.27 -7.57
CA ALA A 79 3.05 12.62 -7.20
C ALA A 79 2.84 13.62 -8.33
N ARG A 80 3.20 13.24 -9.56
CA ARG A 80 2.97 14.08 -10.74
C ARG A 80 1.49 14.41 -10.93
N MET A 81 0.61 13.41 -10.79
CA MET A 81 -0.84 13.62 -10.92
C MET A 81 -1.40 14.50 -9.81
N LEU A 82 -0.97 14.31 -8.56
CA LEU A 82 -1.38 15.15 -7.44
C LEU A 82 -0.99 16.62 -7.70
N MET A 83 0.23 16.86 -8.15
CA MET A 83 0.74 18.21 -8.37
C MET A 83 0.14 18.94 -9.58
N LEU A 84 -0.67 18.25 -10.42
CA LEU A 84 -1.48 18.95 -11.44
C LEU A 84 -2.61 19.78 -10.82
N ILE A 85 -3.07 19.41 -9.61
CA ILE A 85 -4.14 20.13 -8.89
C ILE A 85 -3.60 20.91 -7.69
N ALA A 86 -2.46 20.51 -7.14
CA ALA A 86 -1.85 21.03 -5.92
C ALA A 86 -0.54 21.80 -6.17
N ASN A 87 -0.29 22.27 -7.40
CA ASN A 87 0.99 22.83 -7.80
C ASN A 87 1.40 24.12 -7.04
N GLU A 88 0.43 24.82 -6.46
CA GLU A 88 0.67 26.03 -5.66
C GLU A 88 0.67 25.75 -4.14
N ASP A 89 0.35 24.53 -3.73
CA ASP A 89 0.30 24.16 -2.32
C ASP A 89 1.70 24.11 -1.72
N LYS A 90 1.85 24.73 -0.56
CA LYS A 90 3.11 24.68 0.20
C LYS A 90 3.22 23.43 1.06
N GLN A 91 2.09 22.80 1.37
CA GLN A 91 1.99 21.56 2.13
C GLN A 91 0.97 20.63 1.50
N ILE A 92 1.31 19.35 1.45
CA ILE A 92 0.42 18.27 1.00
C ILE A 92 0.41 17.15 2.03
N MET A 93 -0.73 16.47 2.17
CA MET A 93 -0.86 15.32 3.06
C MET A 93 -0.41 14.03 2.37
N LEU A 94 0.43 13.26 3.04
CA LEU A 94 0.75 11.88 2.68
C LEU A 94 0.20 10.92 3.73
N MET A 95 -0.90 10.22 3.40
CA MET A 95 -1.49 9.24 4.30
C MET A 95 -0.74 7.91 4.22
N LYS A 96 -0.36 7.40 5.39
CA LYS A 96 0.25 6.08 5.57
C LYS A 96 -0.54 5.22 6.55
N GLN A 97 -0.60 3.93 6.26
CA GLN A 97 -1.07 2.97 7.25
C GLN A 97 0.10 2.28 7.94
N MET A 98 0.03 2.28 9.27
CA MET A 98 1.07 1.75 10.13
C MET A 98 0.55 0.56 10.94
N LYS A 99 1.35 -0.49 11.02
CA LYS A 99 1.15 -1.63 11.92
C LYS A 99 2.42 -1.81 12.73
N ASP A 100 2.31 -1.74 14.06
CA ASP A 100 3.43 -1.89 14.99
C ASP A 100 4.62 -0.95 14.65
N GLY A 101 4.31 0.32 14.30
CA GLY A 101 5.28 1.33 13.93
C GLY A 101 5.95 1.15 12.56
N ARG A 102 5.44 0.24 11.73
CA ARG A 102 5.98 -0.05 10.40
C ARG A 102 4.92 0.11 9.31
N VAL A 103 5.37 0.46 8.11
CA VAL A 103 4.52 0.50 6.92
C VAL A 103 4.02 -0.90 6.58
N THR A 104 2.75 -1.04 6.24
CA THR A 104 2.06 -2.33 6.11
C THR A 104 2.45 -3.17 4.89
N SER A 105 3.08 -2.57 3.87
CA SER A 105 3.51 -3.33 2.68
C SER A 105 4.72 -2.71 1.98
N LYS A 106 5.52 -3.56 1.32
CA LYS A 106 6.63 -3.11 0.47
C LYS A 106 6.15 -2.24 -0.70
N GLN A 107 4.97 -2.52 -1.25
CA GLN A 107 4.38 -1.69 -2.29
C GLN A 107 4.15 -0.25 -1.82
N GLN A 108 3.54 -0.07 -0.65
CA GLN A 108 3.34 1.26 -0.08
C GLN A 108 4.68 1.97 0.16
N ALA A 109 5.68 1.25 0.71
CA ALA A 109 7.00 1.81 0.93
C ALA A 109 7.68 2.25 -0.39
N ASN A 110 7.64 1.41 -1.42
CA ASN A 110 8.22 1.74 -2.72
C ASN A 110 7.47 2.88 -3.43
N ARG A 111 6.14 2.93 -3.32
CA ARG A 111 5.33 4.06 -3.82
C ARG A 111 5.74 5.35 -3.13
N GLU A 112 5.95 5.31 -1.81
CA GLU A 112 6.43 6.47 -1.07
C GLU A 112 7.80 6.94 -1.55
N VAL A 113 8.75 6.03 -1.79
CA VAL A 113 10.06 6.39 -2.34
C VAL A 113 9.92 7.09 -3.69
N GLY A 114 9.12 6.54 -4.61
CA GLY A 114 8.88 7.16 -5.92
C GLY A 114 8.17 8.50 -5.81
N PHE A 115 7.17 8.61 -4.93
CA PHE A 115 6.45 9.86 -4.66
C PHE A 115 7.39 10.96 -4.17
N ARG A 116 8.19 10.66 -3.15
CA ARG A 116 9.15 11.63 -2.57
C ARG A 116 10.24 12.00 -3.55
N HIS A 117 10.68 11.08 -4.40
CA HIS A 117 11.66 11.36 -5.45
C HIS A 117 11.13 12.41 -6.43
N TYR A 118 9.91 12.24 -6.95
CA TYR A 118 9.29 13.25 -7.81
C TYR A 118 9.16 14.60 -7.13
N MET A 119 8.68 14.62 -5.87
CA MET A 119 8.51 15.87 -5.11
C MET A 119 9.83 16.59 -4.87
N HIS A 120 10.88 15.86 -4.49
CA HIS A 120 12.21 16.43 -4.30
C HIS A 120 12.75 17.09 -5.57
N ASP A 121 12.57 16.45 -6.73
CA ASP A 121 13.15 16.93 -7.99
C ASP A 121 12.37 18.08 -8.61
N HIS A 122 11.05 18.10 -8.44
CA HIS A 122 10.18 19.06 -9.13
C HIS A 122 9.51 20.09 -8.20
N PHE A 123 9.32 19.77 -6.94
CA PHE A 123 8.62 20.61 -5.94
C PHE A 123 9.36 20.63 -4.60
N PRO A 124 10.67 21.01 -4.57
CA PRO A 124 11.50 20.93 -3.36
C PRO A 124 11.04 21.87 -2.24
N SER A 125 10.22 22.87 -2.55
CA SER A 125 9.64 23.81 -1.57
C SER A 125 8.31 23.36 -0.99
N THR A 126 7.69 22.30 -1.52
CA THR A 126 6.44 21.75 -1.00
C THR A 126 6.73 20.74 0.10
N GLU A 127 6.24 21.01 1.28
CA GLU A 127 6.37 20.12 2.44
C GLU A 127 5.40 18.94 2.35
N ILE A 128 5.89 17.74 2.62
CA ILE A 128 5.07 16.53 2.74
C ILE A 128 4.77 16.27 4.21
N VAL A 129 3.52 16.51 4.60
CA VAL A 129 3.05 16.28 5.96
C VAL A 129 2.42 14.88 6.06
N GLU A 130 2.92 14.05 6.97
CA GLU A 130 2.50 12.66 7.09
C GLU A 130 1.28 12.51 8.01
N LEU A 131 0.22 11.91 7.51
CA LEU A 131 -0.89 11.40 8.31
C LEU A 131 -0.70 9.89 8.51
N GLN A 132 -0.43 9.48 9.74
CA GLN A 132 -0.27 8.07 10.09
C GLN A 132 -1.56 7.52 10.71
N LEU A 133 -2.15 6.53 10.07
CA LEU A 133 -3.36 5.85 10.56
C LEU A 133 -3.04 4.40 10.94
N PRO A 134 -3.63 3.88 12.03
CA PRO A 134 -3.47 2.47 12.39
C PRO A 134 -4.06 1.56 11.31
N PHE A 135 -3.41 0.43 11.04
CA PHE A 135 -3.80 -0.49 9.96
C PHE A 135 -5.21 -1.08 10.15
N ASN A 136 -5.55 -1.47 11.36
CA ASN A 136 -6.85 -2.01 11.74
C ASN A 136 -7.51 -1.15 12.82
N GLY A 137 -7.40 0.18 12.68
CA GLY A 137 -8.04 1.11 13.61
C GLY A 137 -9.56 1.06 13.54
N THR A 138 -10.18 1.37 14.66
CA THR A 138 -11.62 1.63 14.74
C THR A 138 -11.96 2.96 14.07
N ARG A 139 -13.22 3.12 13.72
CA ARG A 139 -13.72 4.40 13.18
C ARG A 139 -13.42 5.58 14.13
N ALA A 140 -13.57 5.38 15.44
CA ALA A 140 -13.31 6.42 16.43
C ALA A 140 -11.82 6.84 16.43
N GLU A 141 -10.89 5.90 16.30
CA GLU A 141 -9.45 6.20 16.22
C GLU A 141 -9.12 6.95 14.93
N TYR A 142 -9.71 6.56 13.80
CA TYR A 142 -9.53 7.29 12.54
C TYR A 142 -10.10 8.71 12.62
N ASP A 143 -11.30 8.87 13.17
CA ASP A 143 -11.96 10.17 13.32
C ASP A 143 -11.14 11.11 14.22
N ALA A 144 -10.60 10.60 15.33
CA ALA A 144 -9.74 11.37 16.23
C ALA A 144 -8.42 11.81 15.57
N ALA A 145 -7.75 10.87 14.86
CA ALA A 145 -6.50 11.17 14.17
C ALA A 145 -6.68 12.19 13.04
N LEU A 146 -7.74 12.05 12.24
CA LEU A 146 -8.05 12.95 11.14
C LEU A 146 -8.44 14.35 11.64
N LYS A 147 -9.23 14.41 12.72
CA LYS A 147 -9.59 15.67 13.35
C LYS A 147 -8.36 16.42 13.84
N ALA A 148 -7.51 15.75 14.64
CA ALA A 148 -6.27 16.33 15.16
C ALA A 148 -5.35 16.82 14.02
N PHE A 149 -5.19 16.01 12.98
CA PHE A 149 -4.35 16.34 11.82
C PHE A 149 -4.81 17.61 11.10
N PHE A 150 -6.10 17.74 10.78
CA PHE A 150 -6.61 18.92 10.08
C PHE A 150 -6.79 20.16 10.97
N GLU A 151 -6.84 19.99 12.29
CA GLU A 151 -6.75 21.10 13.24
C GLU A 151 -5.31 21.65 13.34
N GLU A 152 -4.30 20.77 13.27
CA GLU A 152 -2.89 21.15 13.29
C GLU A 152 -2.43 21.72 11.93
N HIS A 153 -3.00 21.23 10.83
CA HIS A 153 -2.62 21.58 9.46
C HIS A 153 -3.80 22.14 8.66
N PRO A 154 -4.41 23.27 9.06
CA PRO A 154 -5.61 23.81 8.42
C PRO A 154 -5.39 24.29 6.97
N GLN A 155 -4.14 24.51 6.57
CA GLN A 155 -3.74 24.95 5.23
C GLN A 155 -3.57 23.81 4.22
N ILE A 156 -3.73 22.57 4.61
CA ILE A 156 -3.67 21.43 3.70
C ILE A 156 -5.00 21.26 2.98
N HIS A 157 -4.98 21.39 1.66
CA HIS A 157 -6.13 21.20 0.79
C HIS A 157 -6.02 19.98 -0.12
N ASN A 158 -4.81 19.43 -0.27
CA ASN A 158 -4.58 18.28 -1.16
C ASN A 158 -3.79 17.19 -0.44
N GLY A 159 -4.12 15.94 -0.75
CA GLY A 159 -3.42 14.81 -0.16
C GLY A 159 -3.54 13.54 -0.96
N ILE A 160 -2.71 12.56 -0.58
CA ILE A 160 -2.68 11.25 -1.21
C ILE A 160 -2.61 10.13 -0.18
N SER A 161 -3.30 9.03 -0.50
CA SER A 161 -3.13 7.73 0.14
C SER A 161 -2.38 6.80 -0.81
N LEU A 162 -1.25 6.27 -0.39
CA LEU A 162 -0.43 5.36 -1.21
C LEU A 162 -0.93 3.90 -1.21
N ASN A 163 -2.12 3.67 -0.69
CA ASN A 163 -2.80 2.37 -0.66
C ASN A 163 -4.30 2.52 -0.98
N SER A 164 -5.04 1.40 -0.96
CA SER A 164 -6.48 1.31 -1.24
C SER A 164 -7.39 1.85 -0.12
N ARG A 165 -6.89 2.66 0.81
CA ARG A 165 -7.65 3.14 1.98
C ARG A 165 -7.97 4.64 1.95
N ALA A 166 -7.89 5.28 0.79
CA ALA A 166 -8.27 6.69 0.64
C ALA A 166 -9.71 6.98 1.09
N HIS A 167 -10.60 5.97 0.98
CA HIS A 167 -11.99 6.07 1.44
C HIS A 167 -12.13 6.42 2.92
N ILE A 168 -11.17 6.04 3.78
CA ILE A 168 -11.21 6.39 5.21
C ILE A 168 -11.19 7.92 5.40
N VAL A 169 -10.30 8.58 4.66
CA VAL A 169 -10.22 10.06 4.68
C VAL A 169 -11.43 10.66 3.99
N GLY A 170 -11.81 10.14 2.81
CA GLY A 170 -12.96 10.62 2.04
C GLY A 170 -14.27 10.58 2.84
N ASP A 171 -14.55 9.46 3.53
CA ASP A 171 -15.73 9.31 4.39
C ASP A 171 -15.73 10.31 5.55
N TRP A 172 -14.58 10.55 6.16
CA TRP A 172 -14.44 11.53 7.22
C TRP A 172 -14.68 12.95 6.72
N LEU A 173 -14.09 13.32 5.57
CA LEU A 173 -14.26 14.64 4.95
C LEU A 173 -15.74 14.90 4.61
N LEU A 174 -16.44 13.93 4.03
CA LEU A 174 -17.87 14.02 3.71
C LEU A 174 -18.71 14.25 4.97
N ARG A 175 -18.47 13.50 6.04
CA ARG A 175 -19.21 13.62 7.30
C ARG A 175 -18.96 14.94 8.03
N ASN A 176 -17.78 15.54 7.84
CA ASN A 176 -17.40 16.81 8.46
C ASN A 176 -17.60 18.01 7.51
N ASN A 177 -18.27 17.79 6.37
CA ASN A 177 -18.54 18.82 5.35
C ASN A 177 -17.28 19.55 4.85
N ARG A 178 -16.13 18.88 4.84
CA ARG A 178 -14.84 19.41 4.36
C ARG A 178 -14.72 19.15 2.85
N ARG A 179 -15.34 20.02 2.06
CA ARG A 179 -15.29 19.95 0.59
C ARG A 179 -14.12 20.73 -0.03
N ASP A 180 -13.38 21.39 0.79
CA ASP A 180 -12.18 22.17 0.49
C ASP A 180 -10.91 21.29 0.35
N ILE A 181 -11.01 19.99 0.66
CA ILE A 181 -9.89 19.05 0.64
C ILE A 181 -10.12 18.00 -0.44
N GLN A 182 -9.10 17.79 -1.27
CA GLN A 182 -9.09 16.77 -2.32
C GLN A 182 -8.12 15.64 -1.95
N ILE A 183 -8.60 14.40 -2.08
CA ILE A 183 -7.80 13.21 -1.76
C ILE A 183 -7.69 12.33 -2.99
N MET A 184 -6.47 12.01 -3.35
CA MET A 184 -6.15 10.99 -4.35
C MET A 184 -5.79 9.67 -3.67
N GLY A 185 -6.13 8.54 -4.28
CA GLY A 185 -5.82 7.22 -3.75
C GLY A 185 -5.58 6.20 -4.84
N TYR A 186 -5.16 5.02 -4.40
CA TYR A 186 -5.08 3.82 -5.22
C TYR A 186 -6.31 2.97 -4.96
N ASP A 187 -6.83 2.35 -6.01
CA ASP A 187 -7.92 1.36 -5.96
C ASP A 187 -9.17 1.86 -5.21
N MET A 188 -10.13 2.33 -5.93
CA MET A 188 -11.46 2.64 -5.41
C MET A 188 -12.42 1.50 -5.67
#